data_bcbe6720f593b4bbd24e6f3fd5c12a7f
#
_entry.id   bcbe6720f593b4bbd24e6f3fd5c12a7f
#
_cell.length_a   1.000
_cell.length_b   1.000
_cell.length_c   1.000
_cell.angle_alpha   90.00
_cell.angle_beta   90.00
_cell.angle_gamma   90.00
#
_symmetry.space_group_name_H-M   'P 1'
#
loop_
_entity.id
_entity.type
_entity.pdbx_description
1 polymer ?
#
loop_
_entity_poly.entity_id
_entity_poly.type
_entity_poly.pdbx_seq_one_letter_code
_entity_poly.pdbx_strand_id
1 'polypeptide(L)'
;MNDKMKDKIVEWIKDYATKHDKTSLVIGISGGIDSAVVSALCAETGITTIPVILSIWSEDLLAFEQMNWLDDNYPNIEGKVMNMNNIFRKFTHFANRLNANSELGFANSRSRMRMAMLYQIAQSNNGLVIGTGNKVEDFGVGFFTKYGDGGVDISPIGDLYKSEVYKLGTSLGILSSIFSAAPTDGLWDDGRTDEDQLGLTYDQLEDAMKRGSRSEHYERYNELREANLHKMESIPVCLTNSKV
;
A
#
# COMPACT_ATOMS: atom_id res chain seq x y z
N MET A 1 0.50 -23.52 -8.69
CA MET A 1 1.23 -22.96 -7.54
C MET A 1 0.62 -21.63 -7.11
N ASN A 2 0.28 -20.76 -8.05
CA ASN A 2 -0.35 -19.45 -7.78
C ASN A 2 -1.74 -19.57 -7.12
N ASP A 3 -2.58 -20.52 -7.54
CA ASP A 3 -3.91 -20.74 -6.95
C ASP A 3 -3.83 -21.09 -5.46
N LYS A 4 -2.88 -21.95 -5.05
CA LYS A 4 -2.69 -22.28 -3.63
C LYS A 4 -2.23 -21.07 -2.80
N MET A 5 -1.43 -20.18 -3.38
CA MET A 5 -1.00 -18.94 -2.72
C MET A 5 -2.19 -17.98 -2.58
N LYS A 6 -2.95 -17.81 -3.66
CA LYS A 6 -4.20 -17.01 -3.68
C LYS A 6 -5.14 -17.50 -2.58
N ASP A 7 -5.50 -18.78 -2.60
CA ASP A 7 -6.44 -19.36 -1.66
C ASP A 7 -5.99 -19.19 -0.20
N LYS A 8 -4.69 -19.39 0.08
CA LYS A 8 -4.12 -19.18 1.40
C LYS A 8 -4.26 -17.74 1.89
N ILE A 9 -4.01 -16.75 1.01
CA ILE A 9 -4.12 -15.34 1.39
C ILE A 9 -5.58 -14.96 1.61
N VAL A 10 -6.48 -15.40 0.72
CA VAL A 10 -7.93 -15.15 0.83
C VAL A 10 -8.48 -15.74 2.14
N GLU A 11 -8.14 -16.99 2.45
CA GLU A 11 -8.54 -17.64 3.70
C GLU A 11 -7.99 -16.89 4.93
N TRP A 12 -6.72 -16.48 4.90
CA TRP A 12 -6.09 -15.73 5.98
C TRP A 12 -6.76 -14.37 6.24
N ILE A 13 -7.12 -13.62 5.17
CA ILE A 13 -7.86 -12.35 5.31
C ILE A 13 -9.22 -12.62 5.98
N LYS A 14 -9.94 -13.65 5.50
CA LYS A 14 -11.26 -14.01 6.00
C LYS A 14 -11.22 -14.43 7.46
N ASP A 15 -10.25 -15.27 7.83
CA ASP A 15 -10.07 -15.74 9.19
C ASP A 15 -9.74 -14.59 10.14
N TYR A 16 -8.86 -13.68 9.72
CA TYR A 16 -8.50 -12.51 10.52
C TYR A 16 -9.70 -11.60 10.75
N ALA A 17 -10.47 -11.28 9.70
CA ALA A 17 -11.68 -10.47 9.81
C ALA A 17 -12.71 -11.13 10.74
N THR A 18 -12.97 -12.41 10.55
CA THR A 18 -13.91 -13.19 11.38
C THR A 18 -13.48 -13.23 12.84
N LYS A 19 -12.20 -13.48 13.11
CA LYS A 19 -11.64 -13.53 14.47
C LYS A 19 -11.82 -12.21 15.24
N HIS A 20 -11.86 -11.10 14.52
CA HIS A 20 -11.98 -9.77 15.12
C HIS A 20 -13.38 -9.13 14.90
N ASP A 21 -14.39 -9.94 14.57
CA ASP A 21 -15.78 -9.52 14.35
C ASP A 21 -15.89 -8.35 13.34
N LYS A 22 -15.07 -8.38 12.27
CA LYS A 22 -15.08 -7.37 11.21
C LYS A 22 -15.93 -7.79 10.02
N THR A 23 -16.72 -6.87 9.50
CA THR A 23 -17.72 -7.14 8.48
C THR A 23 -17.40 -6.48 7.14
N SER A 24 -16.37 -5.65 7.07
CA SER A 24 -15.92 -5.03 5.82
C SER A 24 -14.40 -4.89 5.72
N LEU A 25 -13.90 -4.82 4.48
CA LEU A 25 -12.50 -4.66 4.12
C LEU A 25 -12.36 -3.36 3.33
N VAL A 26 -11.64 -2.37 3.87
CA VAL A 26 -11.46 -1.05 3.25
C VAL A 26 -10.06 -0.96 2.67
N ILE A 27 -9.96 -0.63 1.39
CA ILE A 27 -8.68 -0.59 0.69
C ILE A 27 -8.57 0.64 -0.23
N GLY A 28 -7.44 1.32 -0.19
CA GLY A 28 -7.12 2.39 -1.14
C GLY A 28 -6.74 1.81 -2.51
N ILE A 29 -7.35 2.32 -3.57
CA ILE A 29 -7.03 1.96 -4.96
C ILE A 29 -6.17 3.06 -5.57
N SER A 30 -4.91 2.73 -5.86
CA SER A 30 -3.94 3.67 -6.44
C SER A 30 -3.83 3.58 -7.97
N GLY A 31 -4.33 2.49 -8.57
CA GLY A 31 -4.09 2.14 -9.97
C GLY A 31 -2.79 1.34 -10.20
N GLY A 32 -2.00 1.08 -9.15
CA GLY A 32 -0.83 0.22 -9.19
C GLY A 32 -1.20 -1.26 -8.98
N ILE A 33 -0.28 -2.16 -9.41
CA ILE A 33 -0.48 -3.62 -9.37
C ILE A 33 -0.75 -4.14 -7.95
N ASP A 34 -0.10 -3.61 -6.92
CA ASP A 34 -0.26 -4.08 -5.54
C ASP A 34 -1.68 -3.84 -5.05
N SER A 35 -2.20 -2.62 -5.20
CA SER A 35 -3.58 -2.29 -4.82
C SER A 35 -4.61 -3.07 -5.64
N ALA A 36 -4.33 -3.34 -6.91
CA ALA A 36 -5.21 -4.14 -7.77
C ALA A 36 -5.27 -5.59 -7.31
N VAL A 37 -4.12 -6.20 -7.02
CA VAL A 37 -4.04 -7.58 -6.52
C VAL A 37 -4.72 -7.70 -5.15
N VAL A 38 -4.43 -6.80 -4.21
CA VAL A 38 -5.01 -6.89 -2.85
C VAL A 38 -6.52 -6.65 -2.88
N SER A 39 -7.01 -5.72 -3.71
CA SER A 39 -8.47 -5.49 -3.83
C SER A 39 -9.21 -6.70 -4.39
N ALA A 40 -8.63 -7.40 -5.36
CA ALA A 40 -9.17 -8.65 -5.87
C ALA A 40 -9.16 -9.77 -4.83
N LEU A 41 -8.06 -9.92 -4.06
CA LEU A 41 -7.99 -10.87 -2.95
C LEU A 41 -9.04 -10.61 -1.87
N CYS A 42 -9.28 -9.34 -1.54
CA CYS A 42 -10.34 -8.95 -0.62
C CYS A 42 -11.73 -9.32 -1.16
N ALA A 43 -11.98 -9.05 -2.44
CA ALA A 43 -13.25 -9.41 -3.09
C ALA A 43 -13.50 -10.92 -3.10
N GLU A 44 -12.47 -11.74 -3.35
CA GLU A 44 -12.52 -13.21 -3.32
C GLU A 44 -12.94 -13.78 -1.93
N THR A 45 -12.77 -13.02 -0.84
CA THR A 45 -13.21 -13.46 0.50
C THR A 45 -14.72 -13.56 0.63
N GLY A 46 -15.48 -12.86 -0.22
CA GLY A 46 -16.92 -12.68 -0.10
C GLY A 46 -17.38 -11.72 1.00
N ILE A 47 -16.43 -11.14 1.78
CA ILE A 47 -16.72 -10.08 2.77
C ILE A 47 -16.95 -8.78 1.99
N THR A 48 -17.86 -7.91 2.46
CA THR A 48 -18.06 -6.57 1.88
C THR A 48 -16.71 -5.87 1.72
N THR A 49 -16.33 -5.61 0.48
CA THR A 49 -15.08 -4.94 0.14
C THR A 49 -15.37 -3.53 -0.33
N ILE A 50 -14.72 -2.56 0.32
CA ILE A 50 -14.91 -1.14 0.06
C ILE A 50 -13.61 -0.58 -0.55
N PRO A 51 -13.42 -0.71 -1.88
CA PRO A 51 -12.33 -0.04 -2.57
C PRO A 51 -12.59 1.48 -2.61
N VAL A 52 -11.54 2.27 -2.33
CA VAL A 52 -11.67 3.72 -2.19
C VAL A 52 -10.63 4.43 -3.07
N ILE A 53 -11.09 5.31 -3.96
CA ILE A 53 -10.25 6.22 -4.73
C ILE A 53 -10.23 7.58 -4.02
N LEU A 54 -9.05 8.03 -3.58
CA LEU A 54 -8.84 9.29 -2.86
C LEU A 54 -7.88 10.19 -3.64
N SER A 55 -8.42 10.97 -4.58
CA SER A 55 -7.65 11.84 -5.46
C SER A 55 -7.08 13.06 -4.72
N ILE A 56 -5.77 13.26 -4.81
CA ILE A 56 -5.09 14.50 -4.39
C ILE A 56 -4.15 14.90 -5.52
N TRP A 57 -4.59 15.78 -6.41
CA TRP A 57 -3.87 16.27 -7.59
C TRP A 57 -3.36 15.16 -8.52
N SER A 58 -4.09 14.06 -8.61
CA SER A 58 -3.76 12.91 -9.44
C SER A 58 -4.84 12.68 -10.49
N GLU A 59 -4.42 12.14 -11.62
CA GLU A 59 -5.30 11.53 -12.63
C GLU A 59 -5.38 10.04 -12.31
N ASP A 60 -6.52 9.57 -11.78
CA ASP A 60 -6.66 8.22 -11.25
C ASP A 60 -7.29 7.26 -12.28
N LEU A 61 -6.96 7.39 -13.57
CA LEU A 61 -7.59 6.59 -14.65
C LEU A 61 -7.50 5.10 -14.41
N LEU A 62 -6.30 4.59 -14.08
CA LEU A 62 -6.12 3.16 -13.78
C LEU A 62 -6.84 2.71 -12.51
N ALA A 63 -6.94 3.59 -11.51
CA ALA A 63 -7.72 3.32 -10.31
C ALA A 63 -9.22 3.18 -10.64
N PHE A 64 -9.77 4.02 -11.53
CA PHE A 64 -11.15 3.89 -12.02
C PHE A 64 -11.35 2.63 -12.85
N GLU A 65 -10.41 2.27 -13.73
CA GLU A 65 -10.47 1.01 -14.48
C GLU A 65 -10.53 -0.19 -13.53
N GLN A 66 -9.69 -0.22 -12.51
CA GLN A 66 -9.68 -1.27 -11.48
C GLN A 66 -10.99 -1.31 -10.68
N MET A 67 -11.52 -0.15 -10.30
CA MET A 67 -12.79 -0.06 -9.58
C MET A 67 -13.95 -0.66 -10.40
N ASN A 68 -14.03 -0.28 -11.67
CA ASN A 68 -15.07 -0.82 -12.58
C ASN A 68 -14.89 -2.32 -12.78
N TRP A 69 -13.65 -2.79 -12.96
CA TRP A 69 -13.37 -4.21 -13.09
C TRP A 69 -13.79 -5.00 -11.84
N LEU A 70 -13.55 -4.47 -10.64
CA LEU A 70 -14.00 -5.11 -9.40
C LEU A 70 -15.54 -5.19 -9.33
N ASP A 71 -16.23 -4.11 -9.65
CA ASP A 71 -17.69 -4.03 -9.62
C ASP A 71 -18.33 -5.00 -10.63
N ASP A 72 -17.73 -5.15 -11.81
CA ASP A 72 -18.18 -6.06 -12.85
C ASP A 72 -17.98 -7.56 -12.50
N ASN A 73 -16.98 -7.88 -11.69
CA ASN A 73 -16.59 -9.27 -11.42
C ASN A 73 -17.00 -9.80 -10.03
N TYR A 74 -17.32 -8.92 -9.08
CA TYR A 74 -17.60 -9.33 -7.70
C TYR A 74 -18.83 -8.63 -7.12
N PRO A 75 -19.80 -9.39 -6.56
CA PRO A 75 -21.06 -8.84 -6.07
C PRO A 75 -20.96 -8.15 -4.69
N ASN A 76 -19.82 -8.26 -4.02
CA ASN A 76 -19.58 -7.75 -2.67
C ASN A 76 -18.77 -6.45 -2.64
N ILE A 77 -18.75 -5.70 -3.75
CA ILE A 77 -18.03 -4.43 -3.88
C ILE A 77 -18.95 -3.25 -3.53
N GLU A 78 -18.43 -2.33 -2.71
CA GLU A 78 -19.06 -1.04 -2.38
C GLU A 78 -18.06 0.10 -2.62
N GLY A 79 -17.77 0.38 -3.88
CA GLY A 79 -16.77 1.39 -4.30
C GLY A 79 -17.09 2.80 -3.81
N LYS A 80 -16.06 3.55 -3.40
CA LYS A 80 -16.17 4.95 -3.00
C LYS A 80 -15.11 5.80 -3.70
N VAL A 81 -15.51 7.00 -4.11
CA VAL A 81 -14.61 7.97 -4.78
C VAL A 81 -14.72 9.32 -4.10
N MET A 82 -13.59 9.93 -3.77
CA MET A 82 -13.55 11.27 -3.20
C MET A 82 -12.35 12.08 -3.74
N ASN A 83 -12.64 13.30 -4.18
CA ASN A 83 -11.61 14.28 -4.48
C ASN A 83 -11.27 15.09 -3.22
N MET A 84 -10.03 14.95 -2.74
CA MET A 84 -9.52 15.58 -1.53
C MET A 84 -8.72 16.87 -1.78
N ASN A 85 -8.66 17.38 -3.03
CA ASN A 85 -7.88 18.56 -3.39
C ASN A 85 -8.15 19.77 -2.51
N ASN A 86 -9.42 20.06 -2.21
CA ASN A 86 -9.81 21.20 -1.39
C ASN A 86 -9.33 21.07 0.06
N ILE A 87 -9.37 19.85 0.60
CA ILE A 87 -8.91 19.58 1.98
C ILE A 87 -7.39 19.73 2.03
N PHE A 88 -6.68 19.13 1.08
CA PHE A 88 -5.23 19.21 1.03
C PHE A 88 -4.72 20.64 0.79
N ARG A 89 -5.39 21.41 -0.08
CA ARG A 89 -5.06 22.83 -0.29
C ARG A 89 -5.20 23.66 0.99
N LYS A 90 -6.22 23.41 1.81
CA LYS A 90 -6.34 24.07 3.11
C LYS A 90 -5.22 23.63 4.07
N PHE A 91 -4.91 22.33 4.09
CA PHE A 91 -3.81 21.81 4.90
C PHE A 91 -2.46 22.48 4.55
N THR A 92 -2.10 22.54 3.26
CA THR A 92 -0.86 23.19 2.81
C THR A 92 -0.83 24.68 3.14
N HIS A 93 -1.97 25.36 3.03
CA HIS A 93 -2.07 26.78 3.43
C HIS A 93 -1.71 26.99 4.91
N PHE A 94 -2.26 26.17 5.80
CA PHE A 94 -1.96 26.28 7.23
C PHE A 94 -0.53 25.85 7.57
N ALA A 95 -0.01 24.77 6.94
CA ALA A 95 1.35 24.32 7.13
C ALA A 95 2.38 25.41 6.73
N ASN A 96 2.15 26.09 5.62
CA ASN A 96 3.00 27.20 5.16
C ASN A 96 3.04 28.36 6.18
N ARG A 97 1.94 28.66 6.84
CA ARG A 97 1.90 29.70 7.90
C ARG A 97 2.72 29.34 9.14
N LEU A 98 2.98 28.06 9.33
CA LEU A 98 3.83 27.52 10.42
C LEU A 98 5.28 27.28 9.96
N ASN A 99 5.64 27.71 8.74
CA ASN A 99 6.93 27.40 8.10
C ASN A 99 7.21 25.88 7.95
N ALA A 100 6.16 25.04 7.95
CA ALA A 100 6.22 23.59 7.75
C ALA A 100 5.94 23.26 6.28
N ASN A 101 6.88 23.62 5.37
CA ASN A 101 6.68 23.65 3.92
C ASN A 101 7.65 22.74 3.15
N SER A 102 8.17 21.69 3.76
CA SER A 102 9.00 20.68 3.10
C SER A 102 8.20 19.92 2.04
N GLU A 103 8.73 19.80 0.82
CA GLU A 103 8.09 19.03 -0.27
C GLU A 103 7.86 17.56 0.12
N LEU A 104 8.88 16.90 0.69
CA LEU A 104 8.75 15.54 1.21
C LEU A 104 7.69 15.47 2.33
N GLY A 105 7.61 16.51 3.18
CA GLY A 105 6.57 16.62 4.20
C GLY A 105 5.18 16.66 3.59
N PHE A 106 4.97 17.40 2.50
CA PHE A 106 3.70 17.44 1.77
C PHE A 106 3.39 16.13 1.06
N ALA A 107 4.36 15.50 0.39
CA ALA A 107 4.21 14.19 -0.22
C ALA A 107 3.72 13.16 0.82
N ASN A 108 4.43 13.02 1.94
CA ASN A 108 4.03 12.14 3.04
C ASN A 108 2.66 12.52 3.66
N SER A 109 2.30 13.80 3.67
CA SER A 109 1.00 14.23 4.18
C SER A 109 -0.15 13.83 3.26
N ARG A 110 0.06 13.72 1.95
CA ARG A 110 -0.94 13.15 1.02
C ARG A 110 -1.28 11.71 1.43
N SER A 111 -0.27 10.87 1.65
CA SER A 111 -0.45 9.49 2.10
C SER A 111 -1.17 9.41 3.46
N ARG A 112 -0.75 10.21 4.45
CA ARG A 112 -1.39 10.23 5.78
C ARG A 112 -2.85 10.70 5.76
N MET A 113 -3.18 11.67 4.91
CA MET A 113 -4.56 12.14 4.78
C MET A 113 -5.46 11.10 4.11
N ARG A 114 -4.94 10.38 3.10
CA ARG A 114 -5.65 9.23 2.54
C ARG A 114 -5.90 8.17 3.60
N MET A 115 -4.88 7.82 4.40
CA MET A 115 -5.01 6.83 5.47
C MET A 115 -6.02 7.25 6.54
N ALA A 116 -6.02 8.52 6.97
CA ALA A 116 -7.02 9.03 7.90
C ALA A 116 -8.46 8.87 7.37
N MET A 117 -8.67 9.05 6.07
CA MET A 117 -9.99 8.84 5.44
C MET A 117 -10.34 7.35 5.35
N LEU A 118 -9.37 6.48 5.00
CA LEU A 118 -9.61 5.03 4.97
C LEU A 118 -10.02 4.50 6.34
N TYR A 119 -9.35 4.91 7.42
CA TYR A 119 -9.74 4.55 8.78
C TYR A 119 -11.10 5.11 9.19
N GLN A 120 -11.44 6.34 8.77
CA GLN A 120 -12.78 6.88 9.02
C GLN A 120 -13.87 6.04 8.36
N ILE A 121 -13.62 5.60 7.11
CA ILE A 121 -14.54 4.71 6.39
C ILE A 121 -14.61 3.33 7.08
N ALA A 122 -13.46 2.76 7.44
CA ALA A 122 -13.38 1.46 8.09
C ALA A 122 -14.13 1.47 9.44
N GLN A 123 -13.90 2.48 10.26
CA GLN A 123 -14.58 2.61 11.56
C GLN A 123 -16.11 2.75 11.39
N SER A 124 -16.56 3.47 10.36
CA SER A 124 -17.99 3.66 10.08
C SER A 124 -18.71 2.41 9.56
N ASN A 125 -17.94 1.44 9.04
CA ASN A 125 -18.47 0.21 8.43
C ASN A 125 -18.03 -1.07 9.18
N ASN A 126 -17.60 -0.96 10.44
CA ASN A 126 -17.02 -2.08 11.20
C ASN A 126 -15.95 -2.85 10.41
N GLY A 127 -15.04 -2.11 9.76
CA GLY A 127 -14.08 -2.66 8.82
C GLY A 127 -12.64 -2.68 9.32
N LEU A 128 -11.78 -3.29 8.49
CA LEU A 128 -10.33 -3.26 8.57
C LEU A 128 -9.77 -2.43 7.41
N VAL A 129 -8.71 -1.67 7.66
CA VAL A 129 -7.91 -1.05 6.60
C VAL A 129 -6.87 -2.06 6.12
N ILE A 130 -6.94 -2.38 4.83
CA ILE A 130 -6.09 -3.39 4.19
C ILE A 130 -4.90 -2.70 3.51
N GLY A 131 -3.69 -3.11 3.89
CA GLY A 131 -2.44 -2.62 3.32
C GLY A 131 -2.12 -3.27 1.98
N THR A 132 -1.44 -2.51 1.14
CA THR A 132 -1.02 -2.92 -0.20
C THR A 132 0.50 -3.02 -0.35
N GLY A 133 1.24 -2.82 0.74
CA GLY A 133 2.69 -2.91 0.75
C GLY A 133 3.18 -4.34 0.53
N ASN A 134 4.18 -4.51 -0.32
CA ASN A 134 4.82 -5.79 -0.61
C ASN A 134 6.13 -5.95 0.17
N LYS A 135 6.71 -7.13 0.10
CA LYS A 135 7.92 -7.49 0.86
C LYS A 135 9.13 -6.60 0.55
N VAL A 136 9.27 -6.18 -0.70
CA VAL A 136 10.43 -5.37 -1.13
C VAL A 136 10.33 -3.96 -0.57
N GLU A 137 9.16 -3.34 -0.72
CA GLU A 137 8.91 -1.95 -0.34
C GLU A 137 8.86 -1.81 1.19
N ASP A 138 7.90 -2.46 1.83
CA ASP A 138 7.61 -2.23 3.25
C ASP A 138 8.64 -2.88 4.17
N PHE A 139 8.99 -4.14 3.90
CA PHE A 139 9.82 -4.94 4.80
C PHE A 139 11.28 -5.08 4.32
N GLY A 140 11.55 -4.74 3.06
CA GLY A 140 12.88 -4.67 2.49
C GLY A 140 13.56 -3.35 2.77
N VAL A 141 13.18 -2.31 2.04
CA VAL A 141 13.84 -0.99 2.06
C VAL A 141 13.10 0.08 2.86
N GLY A 142 11.89 -0.20 3.37
CA GLY A 142 11.07 0.76 4.09
C GLY A 142 10.59 1.91 3.21
N PHE A 143 10.24 1.62 1.97
CA PHE A 143 9.74 2.58 1.00
C PHE A 143 8.23 2.80 1.17
N PHE A 144 7.87 3.43 2.26
CA PHE A 144 6.49 3.79 2.62
C PHE A 144 6.46 5.02 3.54
N THR A 145 5.31 5.63 3.66
CA THR A 145 5.07 6.70 4.63
C THR A 145 4.59 6.11 5.96
N LYS A 146 5.38 6.28 7.02
CA LYS A 146 4.96 5.88 8.37
C LYS A 146 3.66 6.60 8.77
N TYR A 147 2.64 5.82 9.17
CA TYR A 147 1.27 6.28 9.45
C TYR A 147 0.50 6.82 8.23
N GLY A 148 1.06 6.66 7.02
CA GLY A 148 0.35 6.76 5.77
C GLY A 148 0.02 5.36 5.27
N ASP A 149 0.49 5.02 4.07
CA ASP A 149 0.34 3.69 3.46
C ASP A 149 0.90 2.53 4.30
N GLY A 150 1.92 2.79 5.15
CA GLY A 150 2.41 1.81 6.13
C GLY A 150 1.59 1.71 7.42
N GLY A 151 0.53 2.51 7.59
CA GLY A 151 -0.31 2.51 8.80
C GLY A 151 -1.62 1.77 8.59
N VAL A 152 -1.60 0.45 8.48
CA VAL A 152 -2.73 -0.43 8.13
C VAL A 152 -3.01 -1.46 9.22
N ASP A 153 -4.18 -2.11 9.17
CA ASP A 153 -4.53 -3.16 10.13
C ASP A 153 -3.91 -4.51 9.76
N ILE A 154 -3.85 -4.84 8.47
CA ILE A 154 -3.24 -6.07 7.94
C ILE A 154 -2.55 -5.83 6.60
N SER A 155 -1.51 -6.61 6.30
CA SER A 155 -0.71 -6.54 5.05
C SER A 155 -0.71 -7.91 4.33
N PRO A 156 -1.74 -8.23 3.52
CA PRO A 156 -1.92 -9.56 2.92
C PRO A 156 -0.79 -10.01 1.99
N ILE A 157 -0.11 -9.06 1.33
CA ILE A 157 1.00 -9.34 0.41
C ILE A 157 2.37 -8.95 0.98
N GLY A 158 2.45 -8.63 2.27
CA GLY A 158 3.68 -8.20 2.95
C GLY A 158 4.83 -9.22 2.93
N ASP A 159 4.55 -10.51 2.66
CA ASP A 159 5.57 -11.56 2.48
C ASP A 159 5.84 -11.90 1.01
N LEU A 160 5.20 -11.21 0.06
CA LEU A 160 5.39 -11.43 -1.37
C LEU A 160 6.40 -10.46 -1.96
N TYR A 161 7.35 -10.99 -2.74
CA TYR A 161 8.19 -10.18 -3.61
C TYR A 161 7.36 -9.53 -4.73
N LYS A 162 7.83 -8.42 -5.29
CA LYS A 162 7.14 -7.72 -6.40
C LYS A 162 6.88 -8.67 -7.58
N SER A 163 7.86 -9.50 -7.93
CA SER A 163 7.73 -10.53 -8.97
C SER A 163 6.64 -11.57 -8.68
N GLU A 164 6.37 -11.87 -7.40
CA GLU A 164 5.30 -12.78 -6.98
C GLU A 164 3.93 -12.08 -7.04
N VAL A 165 3.87 -10.79 -6.71
CA VAL A 165 2.64 -9.98 -6.86
C VAL A 165 2.20 -9.93 -8.33
N TYR A 166 3.11 -9.72 -9.27
CA TYR A 166 2.81 -9.78 -10.71
C TYR A 166 2.27 -11.15 -11.14
N LYS A 167 2.87 -12.25 -10.68
CA LYS A 167 2.39 -13.61 -10.96
C LYS A 167 0.99 -13.86 -10.39
N LEU A 168 0.74 -13.35 -9.18
CA LEU A 168 -0.56 -13.47 -8.53
C LEU A 168 -1.62 -12.63 -9.28
N GLY A 169 -1.27 -11.42 -9.71
CA GLY A 169 -2.12 -10.57 -10.54
C GLY A 169 -2.53 -11.23 -11.85
N THR A 170 -1.60 -11.95 -12.49
CA THR A 170 -1.91 -12.74 -13.69
C THR A 170 -2.96 -13.83 -13.40
N SER A 171 -2.85 -14.54 -12.27
CA SER A 171 -3.81 -15.59 -11.91
C SER A 171 -5.19 -15.05 -11.48
N LEU A 172 -5.24 -13.82 -11.01
CA LEU A 172 -6.47 -13.10 -10.66
C LEU A 172 -7.16 -12.44 -11.86
N GLY A 173 -6.50 -12.37 -13.02
CA GLY A 173 -7.04 -11.72 -14.22
C GLY A 173 -7.04 -10.19 -14.15
N ILE A 174 -6.10 -9.61 -13.40
CA ILE A 174 -5.93 -8.14 -13.32
C ILE A 174 -5.69 -7.56 -14.71
N LEU A 175 -6.22 -6.36 -14.95
CA LEU A 175 -6.19 -5.66 -16.24
C LEU A 175 -4.77 -5.44 -16.78
N SER A 176 -4.60 -5.66 -18.08
CA SER A 176 -3.29 -5.49 -18.76
C SER A 176 -2.79 -4.04 -18.72
N SER A 177 -3.67 -3.05 -18.66
CA SER A 177 -3.32 -1.63 -18.48
C SER A 177 -2.54 -1.40 -17.19
N ILE A 178 -2.93 -2.07 -16.08
CA ILE A 178 -2.27 -1.99 -14.78
C ILE A 178 -0.90 -2.69 -14.82
N PHE A 179 -0.79 -3.84 -15.53
CA PHE A 179 0.50 -4.52 -15.71
C PHE A 179 1.53 -3.68 -16.46
N SER A 180 1.07 -2.85 -17.39
CA SER A 180 1.93 -2.01 -18.24
C SER A 180 2.34 -0.69 -17.58
N ALA A 181 1.70 -0.32 -16.47
CA ALA A 181 2.00 0.91 -15.75
C ALA A 181 3.33 0.77 -14.97
N ALA A 182 4.19 1.78 -15.09
CA ALA A 182 5.39 1.85 -14.26
C ALA A 182 4.99 2.02 -12.79
N PRO A 183 5.65 1.31 -11.85
CA PRO A 183 5.41 1.50 -10.42
C PRO A 183 5.74 2.93 -10.00
N THR A 184 4.81 3.57 -9.30
CA THR A 184 4.97 4.91 -8.74
C THR A 184 4.18 5.06 -7.46
N ASP A 185 4.74 5.77 -6.47
CA ASP A 185 4.05 6.09 -5.21
C ASP A 185 2.95 7.15 -5.37
N GLY A 186 2.88 7.82 -6.54
CA GLY A 186 1.88 8.84 -6.84
C GLY A 186 1.91 10.05 -5.90
N LEU A 187 3.04 10.29 -5.23
CA LEU A 187 3.22 11.39 -4.27
C LEU A 187 3.94 12.61 -4.87
N TRP A 188 4.45 12.48 -6.09
CA TRP A 188 5.22 13.53 -6.78
C TRP A 188 4.52 13.96 -8.07
N ASP A 189 4.68 15.25 -8.43
CA ASP A 189 4.01 15.82 -9.58
C ASP A 189 4.91 15.78 -10.86
N ASP A 190 6.13 15.22 -10.77
CA ASP A 190 7.12 15.16 -11.85
C ASP A 190 7.16 13.79 -12.59
N GLY A 191 6.31 12.84 -12.17
CA GLY A 191 6.18 11.53 -12.83
C GLY A 191 7.32 10.55 -12.56
N ARG A 192 8.17 10.82 -11.55
CA ARG A 192 9.23 9.89 -11.16
C ARG A 192 8.66 8.53 -10.73
N THR A 193 9.37 7.46 -11.11
CA THR A 193 9.04 6.10 -10.72
C THR A 193 9.63 5.73 -9.36
N ASP A 194 9.18 4.61 -8.79
CA ASP A 194 9.76 4.06 -7.56
C ASP A 194 11.24 3.70 -7.79
N GLU A 195 11.58 3.11 -8.93
CA GLU A 195 12.96 2.76 -9.28
C GLU A 195 13.87 3.99 -9.41
N ASP A 196 13.35 5.11 -9.93
CA ASP A 196 14.09 6.38 -9.96
C ASP A 196 14.42 6.89 -8.56
N GLN A 197 13.50 6.71 -7.61
CA GLN A 197 13.68 7.13 -6.22
C GLN A 197 14.62 6.20 -5.44
N LEU A 198 14.53 4.90 -5.67
CA LEU A 198 15.33 3.88 -5.00
C LEU A 198 16.75 3.77 -5.59
N GLY A 199 16.91 4.06 -6.89
CA GLY A 199 18.16 3.89 -7.62
C GLY A 199 18.52 2.43 -7.88
N LEU A 200 17.56 1.52 -7.75
CA LEU A 200 17.65 0.09 -8.06
C LEU A 200 16.31 -0.38 -8.63
N THR A 201 16.35 -1.35 -9.55
CA THR A 201 15.15 -2.02 -10.03
C THR A 201 14.61 -3.00 -8.99
N TYR A 202 13.34 -3.38 -9.10
CA TYR A 202 12.75 -4.40 -8.20
C TYR A 202 13.49 -5.74 -8.27
N ASP A 203 13.94 -6.16 -9.46
CA ASP A 203 14.74 -7.39 -9.62
C ASP A 203 16.07 -7.32 -8.86
N GLN A 204 16.74 -6.17 -8.89
CA GLN A 204 17.99 -5.91 -8.16
C GLN A 204 17.76 -5.89 -6.64
N LEU A 205 16.67 -5.28 -6.18
CA LEU A 205 16.28 -5.30 -4.77
C LEU A 205 15.97 -6.72 -4.30
N GLU A 206 15.21 -7.50 -5.08
CA GLU A 206 14.93 -8.90 -4.77
C GLU A 206 16.20 -9.77 -4.74
N ASP A 207 17.14 -9.56 -5.66
CA ASP A 207 18.43 -10.24 -5.66
C ASP A 207 19.22 -9.92 -4.39
N ALA A 208 19.29 -8.65 -4.01
CA ALA A 208 19.94 -8.21 -2.78
C ALA A 208 19.31 -8.85 -1.53
N MET A 209 17.97 -8.89 -1.45
CA MET A 209 17.25 -9.50 -0.34
C MET A 209 17.47 -11.02 -0.26
N LYS A 210 17.49 -11.71 -1.39
CA LYS A 210 17.65 -13.19 -1.47
C LYS A 210 19.08 -13.63 -1.21
N ARG A 211 20.08 -12.88 -1.68
CA ARG A 211 21.51 -13.28 -1.66
C ARG A 211 22.34 -12.59 -0.57
N GLY A 212 21.81 -11.52 0.03
CA GLY A 212 22.51 -10.70 1.02
C GLY A 212 23.82 -10.14 0.43
N SER A 213 24.89 -10.11 1.21
CA SER A 213 26.21 -9.59 0.82
C SER A 213 26.88 -10.27 -0.38
N ARG A 214 26.26 -11.31 -0.96
CA ARG A 214 26.72 -11.93 -2.21
C ARG A 214 26.11 -11.29 -3.46
N SER A 215 25.16 -10.38 -3.31
CA SER A 215 24.62 -9.57 -4.40
C SER A 215 25.48 -8.31 -4.60
N GLU A 216 25.75 -7.93 -5.82
CA GLU A 216 26.41 -6.66 -6.15
C GLU A 216 25.57 -5.42 -5.80
N HIS A 217 24.27 -5.60 -5.61
CA HIS A 217 23.31 -4.54 -5.25
C HIS A 217 23.12 -4.39 -3.73
N TYR A 218 23.77 -5.23 -2.91
CA TYR A 218 23.52 -5.32 -1.48
C TYR A 218 23.90 -4.03 -0.71
N GLU A 219 24.98 -3.37 -1.07
CA GLU A 219 25.41 -2.15 -0.40
C GLU A 219 24.33 -1.06 -0.50
N ARG A 220 23.84 -0.80 -1.73
CA ARG A 220 22.79 0.19 -1.96
C ARG A 220 21.48 -0.21 -1.30
N TYR A 221 21.07 -1.48 -1.38
CA TYR A 221 19.91 -2.01 -0.66
C TYR A 221 20.03 -1.76 0.84
N ASN A 222 21.17 -2.07 1.42
CA ASN A 222 21.39 -1.92 2.86
C ASN A 222 21.37 -0.45 3.31
N GLU A 223 21.94 0.47 2.54
CA GLU A 223 21.84 1.92 2.79
C GLU A 223 20.37 2.37 2.88
N LEU A 224 19.55 1.98 1.91
CA LEU A 224 18.11 2.30 1.88
C LEU A 224 17.40 1.73 3.10
N ARG A 225 17.68 0.47 3.43
CA ARG A 225 17.09 -0.22 4.57
C ARG A 225 17.45 0.45 5.89
N GLU A 226 18.73 0.71 6.12
CA GLU A 226 19.23 1.33 7.38
C GLU A 226 18.64 2.74 7.56
N ALA A 227 18.59 3.55 6.50
CA ALA A 227 17.98 4.88 6.55
C ALA A 227 16.50 4.85 6.96
N ASN A 228 15.79 3.77 6.64
CA ASN A 228 14.37 3.62 6.87
C ASN A 228 14.00 2.65 8.01
N LEU A 229 14.97 2.01 8.64
CA LEU A 229 14.74 0.96 9.65
C LEU A 229 13.79 1.41 10.78
N HIS A 230 13.93 2.65 11.22
CA HIS A 230 13.08 3.28 12.25
C HIS A 230 11.58 3.31 11.88
N LYS A 231 11.21 3.14 10.60
CA LYS A 231 9.82 3.06 10.15
C LYS A 231 9.26 1.65 10.28
N MET A 232 10.12 0.64 10.10
CA MET A 232 9.78 -0.79 10.09
C MET A 232 9.77 -1.43 11.47
N GLU A 233 10.48 -0.83 12.43
CA GLU A 233 10.51 -1.30 13.81
C GLU A 233 9.27 -0.90 14.60
N SER A 234 8.94 -1.71 15.62
CA SER A 234 7.92 -1.36 16.60
C SER A 234 8.24 -0.01 17.25
N ILE A 235 7.19 0.70 17.70
CA ILE A 235 7.39 1.99 18.38
C ILE A 235 8.32 1.78 19.60
N PRO A 236 9.48 2.45 19.68
CA PRO A 236 10.37 2.31 20.81
C PRO A 236 9.72 2.79 22.10
N VAL A 237 9.82 2.00 23.16
CA VAL A 237 9.30 2.33 24.49
C VAL A 237 10.44 2.43 25.47
N CYS A 238 10.53 3.53 26.22
CA CYS A 238 11.46 3.66 27.33
C CYS A 238 11.00 2.80 28.49
N LEU A 239 11.69 1.68 28.71
CA LEU A 239 11.40 0.78 29.84
C LEU A 239 12.03 1.33 31.11
N THR A 240 11.24 1.94 32.00
CA THR A 240 11.71 2.52 33.28
C THR A 240 11.77 1.49 34.42
N ASN A 241 11.15 0.33 34.24
CA ASN A 241 11.12 -0.77 35.22
C ASN A 241 11.49 -2.08 34.54
N SER A 242 12.75 -2.23 34.15
CA SER A 242 13.29 -3.53 33.75
C SER A 242 13.43 -4.39 35.00
N LYS A 243 12.37 -5.12 35.37
CA LYS A 243 12.58 -6.34 36.14
C LYS A 243 13.10 -7.39 35.17
N VAL A 244 14.39 -7.65 35.25
CA VAL A 244 15.05 -8.81 34.66
C VAL A 244 14.42 -10.09 35.15
#